data_36fa00fd84085b401d8797703ba98e55
#
_entry.id   36fa00fd84085b401d8797703ba98e55
#
_cell.length_a   1.000
_cell.length_b   1.000
_cell.length_c   1.000
_cell.angle_alpha   90.00
_cell.angle_beta   90.00
_cell.angle_gamma   90.00
#
_symmetry.space_group_name_H-M   'P 1'
#
loop_
_entity.id
_entity.type
_entity.pdbx_description
1 polymer ?
#
loop_
_entity_poly.entity_id
_entity_poly.type
_entity_poly.pdbx_seq_one_letter_code
_entity_poly.pdbx_strand_id
1 'polypeptide(L)'
;MLVAYETLHAKHSRRSGRKSSLALKLDISKAYDKVEWNFLKGIMTKLGLPERWIDGVMSCVTSTSFSVRINGKAYGNIRPSRGLHQGDPLSPYLFLLYAEEFSSMLSKAQDGGRLHWVSICRRAPCISHLLFANDLLLFCKANQEEVQVISNVLQTYATASNQCINFKKSSVFFSSNTTMESRERIKETLGVREVERFDSYLTLFGQAKYQTFSFLKDRVWKKIQGWRGQLLSHARMEILIKAMEQSIPTYTMGVFQLPMKLCDDLNVMCARFWWE
;
A
#
# COMPACT_ATOMS: atom_id res chain seq x y z
N MET A 1 -7.55 1.73 -2.57
CA MET A 1 -7.66 0.28 -2.86
C MET A 1 -8.67 -0.04 -3.96
N LEU A 2 -9.93 0.41 -3.86
CA LEU A 2 -10.96 0.17 -4.89
C LEU A 2 -10.51 0.63 -6.29
N VAL A 3 -9.99 1.86 -6.39
CA VAL A 3 -9.49 2.46 -7.64
C VAL A 3 -8.35 1.62 -8.25
N ALA A 4 -7.42 1.13 -7.42
CA ALA A 4 -6.34 0.24 -7.88
C ALA A 4 -6.90 -1.05 -8.49
N TYR A 5 -7.88 -1.64 -7.80
CA TYR A 5 -8.57 -2.84 -8.25
C TYR A 5 -9.29 -2.62 -9.60
N GLU A 6 -10.14 -1.61 -9.68
CA GLU A 6 -10.89 -1.31 -10.90
C GLU A 6 -9.95 -1.07 -12.09
N THR A 7 -8.84 -0.37 -11.86
CA THR A 7 -7.83 -0.09 -12.88
C THR A 7 -7.20 -1.39 -13.39
N LEU A 8 -6.81 -2.27 -12.50
CA LEU A 8 -6.17 -3.55 -12.85
C LEU A 8 -7.16 -4.53 -13.51
N HIS A 9 -8.38 -4.63 -12.97
CA HIS A 9 -9.43 -5.48 -13.52
C HIS A 9 -9.86 -5.03 -14.92
N ALA A 10 -10.07 -3.73 -15.13
CA ALA A 10 -10.37 -3.18 -16.43
C ALA A 10 -9.26 -3.45 -17.47
N LYS A 11 -8.00 -3.54 -17.01
CA LYS A 11 -6.84 -3.86 -17.86
C LYS A 11 -6.74 -5.35 -18.18
N HIS A 12 -7.01 -6.21 -17.20
CA HIS A 12 -7.02 -7.66 -17.44
C HIS A 12 -8.14 -8.09 -18.39
N SER A 13 -9.30 -7.47 -18.28
CA SER A 13 -10.47 -7.79 -19.11
C SER A 13 -10.39 -7.28 -20.55
N ARG A 14 -9.51 -6.34 -20.86
CA ARG A 14 -9.31 -5.81 -22.21
C ARG A 14 -8.49 -6.78 -23.08
N ARG A 15 -9.18 -7.70 -23.75
CA ARG A 15 -8.58 -8.65 -24.72
C ARG A 15 -8.25 -8.04 -26.09
N SER A 16 -8.76 -6.86 -26.42
CA SER A 16 -8.47 -6.19 -27.70
C SER A 16 -8.21 -4.70 -27.52
N GLY A 17 -7.11 -4.22 -28.05
CA GLY A 17 -6.70 -2.82 -28.07
C GLY A 17 -5.24 -2.68 -28.49
N ARG A 18 -4.93 -1.65 -29.30
CA ARG A 18 -3.57 -1.39 -29.81
C ARG A 18 -2.56 -0.93 -28.75
N LYS A 19 -2.99 -0.59 -27.53
CA LYS A 19 -2.11 0.00 -26.51
C LYS A 19 -1.95 -0.97 -25.34
N SER A 20 -0.79 -1.58 -25.23
CA SER A 20 -0.37 -2.36 -24.07
C SER A 20 -0.09 -1.45 -22.86
N SER A 21 -0.34 -1.94 -21.66
CA SER A 21 -0.11 -1.20 -20.42
C SER A 21 0.42 -2.11 -19.33
N LEU A 22 1.10 -1.53 -18.38
CA LEU A 22 1.58 -2.22 -17.18
C LEU A 22 1.12 -1.52 -15.91
N ALA A 23 1.10 -2.26 -14.84
CA ALA A 23 1.01 -1.76 -13.48
C ALA A 23 2.23 -2.24 -12.71
N LEU A 24 2.97 -1.31 -12.13
CA LEU A 24 4.18 -1.56 -11.39
C LEU A 24 3.90 -1.33 -9.91
N LYS A 25 3.98 -2.40 -9.10
CA LYS A 25 3.92 -2.31 -7.64
C LYS A 25 5.33 -2.20 -7.10
N LEU A 26 5.58 -1.17 -6.34
CA LEU A 26 6.85 -0.93 -5.66
C LEU A 26 6.65 -0.93 -4.15
N ASP A 27 7.54 -1.60 -3.43
CA ASP A 27 7.63 -1.61 -1.97
C ASP A 27 8.80 -0.71 -1.55
N ILE A 28 8.53 0.29 -0.71
CA ILE A 28 9.55 1.18 -0.18
C ILE A 28 10.03 0.62 1.16
N SER A 29 11.30 0.24 1.23
CA SER A 29 11.89 -0.36 2.42
C SER A 29 12.01 0.64 3.56
N LYS A 30 11.36 0.36 4.71
CA LYS A 30 11.43 1.20 5.90
C LYS A 30 11.13 2.68 5.60
N ALA A 31 10.04 2.92 4.87
CA ALA A 31 9.70 4.23 4.32
C ALA A 31 9.71 5.35 5.39
N TYR A 32 9.13 5.10 6.56
CA TYR A 32 9.10 6.05 7.68
C TYR A 32 10.48 6.22 8.33
N ASP A 33 11.24 5.15 8.53
CA ASP A 33 12.53 5.18 9.22
C ASP A 33 13.61 5.92 8.40
N LYS A 34 13.42 6.03 7.09
CA LYS A 34 14.37 6.62 6.14
C LYS A 34 14.01 8.03 5.70
N VAL A 35 13.02 8.67 6.29
CA VAL A 35 12.68 10.05 5.97
C VAL A 35 13.81 10.98 6.40
N GLU A 36 14.47 11.60 5.44
CA GLU A 36 15.52 12.59 5.69
C GLU A 36 14.90 13.94 6.06
N TRP A 37 15.22 14.46 7.25
CA TRP A 37 14.60 15.66 7.79
C TRP A 37 14.91 16.91 6.97
N ASN A 38 16.15 17.02 6.43
CA ASN A 38 16.51 18.13 5.56
C ASN A 38 15.71 18.12 4.25
N PHE A 39 15.48 16.95 3.69
CA PHE A 39 14.66 16.81 2.48
C PHE A 39 13.20 17.17 2.78
N LEU A 40 12.64 16.73 3.91
CA LEU A 40 11.29 17.09 4.35
C LEU A 40 11.16 18.62 4.53
N LYS A 41 12.12 19.26 5.20
CA LYS A 41 12.17 20.73 5.35
C LYS A 41 12.20 21.41 4.00
N GLY A 42 13.04 20.94 3.08
CA GLY A 42 13.14 21.46 1.72
C GLY A 42 11.82 21.39 0.93
N ILE A 43 11.10 20.27 1.04
CA ILE A 43 9.78 20.13 0.40
C ILE A 43 8.79 21.12 0.97
N MET A 44 8.67 21.25 2.29
CA MET A 44 7.76 22.18 2.94
C MET A 44 8.06 23.63 2.52
N THR A 45 9.33 24.00 2.39
CA THR A 45 9.74 25.32 1.89
C THR A 45 9.34 25.52 0.43
N LYS A 46 9.55 24.53 -0.43
CA LYS A 46 9.15 24.59 -1.86
C LYS A 46 7.62 24.66 -2.04
N LEU A 47 6.86 24.05 -1.15
CA LEU A 47 5.39 24.15 -1.14
C LEU A 47 4.90 25.52 -0.65
N GLY A 48 5.80 26.42 -0.24
CA GLY A 48 5.46 27.77 0.20
C GLY A 48 4.86 27.84 1.60
N LEU A 49 5.09 26.84 2.45
CA LEU A 49 4.60 26.85 3.82
C LEU A 49 5.36 27.92 4.62
N PRO A 50 4.68 28.63 5.57
CA PRO A 50 5.31 29.65 6.41
C PRO A 50 6.46 29.08 7.24
N GLU A 51 7.58 29.79 7.30
CA GLU A 51 8.81 29.36 8.00
C GLU A 51 8.53 29.00 9.47
N ARG A 52 7.74 29.85 10.16
CA ARG A 52 7.32 29.59 11.55
C ARG A 52 6.62 28.24 11.71
N TRP A 53 5.81 27.84 10.72
CA TRP A 53 5.12 26.56 10.74
C TRP A 53 6.10 25.39 10.49
N ILE A 54 7.01 25.57 9.52
CA ILE A 54 8.06 24.60 9.21
C ILE A 54 8.94 24.35 10.45
N ASP A 55 9.38 25.39 11.12
CA ASP A 55 10.21 25.28 12.31
C ASP A 55 9.47 24.59 13.47
N GLY A 56 8.17 24.86 13.65
CA GLY A 56 7.33 24.16 14.60
C GLY A 56 7.25 22.65 14.33
N VAL A 57 6.96 22.29 13.09
CA VAL A 57 6.92 20.86 12.66
C VAL A 57 8.28 20.20 12.83
N MET A 58 9.36 20.85 12.39
CA MET A 58 10.71 20.31 12.52
C MET A 58 11.12 20.17 13.99
N SER A 59 10.72 21.08 14.85
CA SER A 59 10.94 20.96 16.29
C SER A 59 10.24 19.71 16.87
N CYS A 60 8.99 19.42 16.47
CA CYS A 60 8.29 18.21 16.89
C CYS A 60 9.04 16.93 16.46
N VAL A 61 9.57 16.92 15.23
CA VAL A 61 10.26 15.75 14.68
C VAL A 61 11.65 15.55 15.30
N THR A 62 12.43 16.63 15.43
CA THR A 62 13.84 16.55 15.85
C THR A 62 14.05 16.47 17.36
N SER A 63 13.06 16.86 18.16
CA SER A 63 13.15 16.81 19.63
C SER A 63 12.89 15.42 20.22
N THR A 64 12.48 14.45 19.40
CA THR A 64 12.15 13.11 19.85
C THR A 64 13.38 12.36 20.38
N SER A 65 13.18 11.60 21.46
CA SER A 65 14.18 10.68 22.00
C SER A 65 13.53 9.36 22.41
N PHE A 66 14.26 8.28 22.34
CA PHE A 66 13.78 6.94 22.63
C PHE A 66 14.63 6.27 23.71
N SER A 67 13.99 5.42 24.53
CA SER A 67 14.64 4.55 25.47
C SER A 67 14.19 3.12 25.25
N VAL A 68 15.07 2.16 25.44
CA VAL A 68 14.72 0.74 25.38
C VAL A 68 14.23 0.29 26.75
N ARG A 69 13.06 -0.34 26.79
CA ARG A 69 12.52 -0.86 28.05
C ARG A 69 12.94 -2.32 28.23
N ILE A 70 13.73 -2.59 29.25
CA ILE A 70 14.19 -3.94 29.62
C ILE A 70 13.69 -4.23 31.04
N ASN A 71 12.94 -5.33 31.22
CA ASN A 71 12.36 -5.74 32.50
C ASN A 71 11.63 -4.60 33.24
N GLY A 72 10.88 -3.78 32.50
CA GLY A 72 10.10 -2.69 33.09
C GLY A 72 10.87 -1.37 33.31
N LYS A 73 12.18 -1.35 33.18
CA LYS A 73 13.03 -0.14 33.33
C LYS A 73 13.46 0.41 31.98
N ALA A 74 13.47 1.73 31.85
CA ALA A 74 13.93 2.43 30.66
C ALA A 74 15.47 2.56 30.70
N TYR A 75 16.13 2.19 29.59
CA TYR A 75 17.58 2.26 29.42
C TYR A 75 17.94 3.01 28.16
N GLY A 76 18.99 3.80 28.24
CA GLY A 76 19.55 4.55 27.13
C GLY A 76 18.73 5.80 26.78
N ASN A 77 19.35 6.66 25.98
CA ASN A 77 18.72 7.84 25.38
C ASN A 77 19.15 7.88 23.92
N ILE A 78 18.33 7.37 23.03
CA ILE A 78 18.59 7.29 21.59
C ILE A 78 17.95 8.51 20.94
N ARG A 79 18.75 9.35 20.32
CA ARG A 79 18.28 10.48 19.53
C ARG A 79 18.40 10.12 18.04
N PRO A 80 17.30 10.00 17.31
CA PRO A 80 17.33 9.75 15.88
C PRO A 80 17.92 10.94 15.14
N SER A 81 18.56 10.70 14.00
CA SER A 81 19.03 11.74 13.08
C SER A 81 18.15 11.83 11.81
N ARG A 82 17.21 10.93 11.64
CA ARG A 82 16.23 10.84 10.55
C ARG A 82 15.04 9.99 10.96
N GLY A 83 14.06 9.91 10.09
CA GLY A 83 12.86 9.07 10.25
C GLY A 83 11.70 9.79 10.92
N LEU A 84 10.52 9.19 10.77
CA LEU A 84 9.27 9.59 11.41
C LEU A 84 8.80 8.45 12.31
N HIS A 85 8.32 8.78 13.49
CA HIS A 85 7.86 7.77 14.45
C HIS A 85 6.54 7.14 13.97
N GLN A 86 6.49 5.81 13.90
CA GLN A 86 5.27 5.07 13.60
C GLN A 86 4.33 5.14 14.82
N GLY A 87 3.11 5.60 14.59
CA GLY A 87 2.11 5.81 15.64
C GLY A 87 1.98 7.26 16.12
N ASP A 88 2.87 8.14 15.71
CA ASP A 88 2.69 9.59 15.92
C ASP A 88 1.59 10.11 14.97
N PRO A 89 0.60 10.86 15.46
CA PRO A 89 -0.49 11.42 14.66
C PRO A 89 -0.02 12.32 13.50
N LEU A 90 1.13 12.99 13.66
CA LEU A 90 1.68 13.89 12.63
C LEU A 90 2.42 13.15 11.52
N SER A 91 3.03 12.01 11.83
CA SER A 91 3.88 11.26 10.90
C SER A 91 3.22 10.88 9.58
N PRO A 92 1.96 10.43 9.51
CA PRO A 92 1.30 10.13 8.23
C PRO A 92 1.19 11.34 7.31
N TYR A 93 0.89 12.51 7.86
CA TYR A 93 0.77 13.76 7.07
C TYR A 93 2.13 14.23 6.57
N LEU A 94 3.17 14.14 7.39
CA LEU A 94 4.52 14.48 6.98
C LEU A 94 5.04 13.52 5.90
N PHE A 95 4.68 12.25 5.99
CA PHE A 95 5.03 11.29 4.95
C PHE A 95 4.30 11.56 3.64
N LEU A 96 3.05 12.03 3.68
CA LEU A 96 2.35 12.48 2.46
C LEU A 96 3.05 13.67 1.80
N LEU A 97 3.43 14.68 2.59
CA LEU A 97 4.22 15.80 2.08
C LEU A 97 5.55 15.33 1.49
N TYR A 98 6.21 14.38 2.15
CA TYR A 98 7.46 13.80 1.67
C TYR A 98 7.30 13.07 0.33
N ALA A 99 6.19 12.37 0.13
CA ALA A 99 5.87 11.65 -1.10
C ALA A 99 5.41 12.57 -2.25
N GLU A 100 5.02 13.82 -1.95
CA GLU A 100 4.51 14.78 -2.95
C GLU A 100 5.57 15.13 -4.01
N GLU A 101 6.86 15.17 -3.64
CA GLU A 101 7.93 15.39 -4.62
C GLU A 101 7.96 14.28 -5.68
N PHE A 102 7.75 13.02 -5.28
CA PHE A 102 7.63 11.91 -6.22
C PHE A 102 6.47 12.09 -7.19
N SER A 103 5.29 12.47 -6.67
CA SER A 103 4.11 12.77 -7.48
C SER A 103 4.38 13.94 -8.45
N SER A 104 5.06 14.98 -7.99
CA SER A 104 5.47 16.12 -8.80
C SER A 104 6.41 15.72 -9.95
N MET A 105 7.40 14.85 -9.67
CA MET A 105 8.31 14.34 -10.70
C MET A 105 7.58 13.53 -11.78
N LEU A 106 6.62 12.70 -11.40
CA LEU A 106 5.78 11.96 -12.34
C LEU A 106 4.92 12.90 -13.19
N SER A 107 4.30 13.92 -12.56
CA SER A 107 3.49 14.92 -13.26
C SER A 107 4.32 15.70 -14.27
N LYS A 108 5.53 16.15 -13.90
CA LYS A 108 6.45 16.81 -14.83
C LYS A 108 6.85 15.94 -16.02
N ALA A 109 7.01 14.62 -15.81
CA ALA A 109 7.31 13.69 -16.89
C ALA A 109 6.10 13.52 -17.84
N GLN A 110 4.88 13.60 -17.32
CA GLN A 110 3.65 13.61 -18.10
C GLN A 110 3.49 14.89 -18.90
N ASP A 111 3.62 16.04 -18.25
CA ASP A 111 3.48 17.35 -18.92
C ASP A 111 4.47 17.51 -20.06
N GLY A 112 5.66 16.91 -19.90
CA GLY A 112 6.66 16.80 -20.97
C GLY A 112 6.36 15.71 -22.02
N GLY A 113 5.19 15.06 -21.99
CA GLY A 113 4.78 14.04 -22.97
C GLY A 113 5.59 12.74 -22.90
N ARG A 114 6.43 12.55 -21.86
CA ARG A 114 7.30 11.36 -21.69
C ARG A 114 6.61 10.20 -21.00
N LEU A 115 5.53 10.45 -20.27
CA LEU A 115 4.67 9.46 -19.64
C LEU A 115 3.22 9.65 -20.05
N HIS A 116 2.48 8.58 -20.22
CA HIS A 116 1.06 8.63 -20.55
C HIS A 116 0.28 7.81 -19.54
N TRP A 117 -0.59 8.48 -18.83
CA TRP A 117 -1.45 7.86 -17.85
C TRP A 117 -2.46 6.90 -18.48
N VAL A 118 -2.89 6.00 -17.66
CA VAL A 118 -3.81 4.95 -18.07
C VAL A 118 -5.22 5.28 -17.59
N SER A 119 -6.16 5.42 -18.53
CA SER A 119 -7.58 5.58 -18.21
C SER A 119 -8.29 4.23 -18.11
N ILE A 120 -9.16 4.07 -17.11
CA ILE A 120 -9.98 2.87 -16.90
C ILE A 120 -11.03 2.72 -18.01
N CYS A 121 -11.68 3.81 -18.39
CA CYS A 121 -12.68 3.85 -19.46
C CYS A 121 -12.68 5.23 -20.16
N ARG A 122 -13.46 5.37 -21.24
CA ARG A 122 -13.43 6.50 -22.18
C ARG A 122 -13.70 7.89 -21.57
N ARG A 123 -14.24 7.97 -20.35
CA ARG A 123 -14.55 9.24 -19.64
C ARG A 123 -14.04 9.22 -18.19
N ALA A 124 -13.30 8.19 -17.79
CA ALA A 124 -12.73 8.14 -16.44
C ALA A 124 -11.48 9.03 -16.35
N PRO A 125 -11.19 9.57 -15.17
CA PRO A 125 -9.94 10.27 -14.96
C PRO A 125 -8.76 9.34 -15.23
N CYS A 126 -7.69 9.91 -15.73
CA CYS A 126 -6.44 9.18 -15.94
C CYS A 126 -5.75 8.99 -14.59
N ILE A 127 -5.29 7.77 -14.34
CA ILE A 127 -4.58 7.41 -13.11
C ILE A 127 -3.13 7.14 -13.48
N SER A 128 -2.25 7.82 -12.76
CA SER A 128 -0.81 7.69 -12.90
C SER A 128 -0.22 6.76 -11.84
N HIS A 129 -0.53 7.08 -10.59
CA HIS A 129 -0.01 6.38 -9.44
C HIS A 129 -0.99 6.44 -8.28
N LEU A 130 -0.82 5.51 -7.37
CA LEU A 130 -1.53 5.44 -6.10
C LEU A 130 -0.51 5.16 -5.01
N LEU A 131 -0.52 5.98 -3.98
CA LEU A 131 0.31 5.84 -2.80
C LEU A 131 -0.53 5.28 -1.65
N PHE A 132 -0.04 4.25 -0.99
CA PHE A 132 -0.66 3.72 0.21
C PHE A 132 0.42 3.26 1.19
N ALA A 133 0.66 4.07 2.20
CA ALA A 133 1.77 3.88 3.14
C ALA A 133 3.11 3.68 2.40
N ASN A 134 3.75 2.53 2.55
CA ASN A 134 4.99 2.16 1.89
C ASN A 134 4.81 1.50 0.51
N ASP A 135 3.58 1.24 0.09
CA ASP A 135 3.27 0.69 -1.23
C ASP A 135 2.98 1.79 -2.24
N LEU A 136 3.61 1.69 -3.39
CA LEU A 136 3.41 2.55 -4.53
C LEU A 136 2.94 1.72 -5.72
N LEU A 137 1.86 2.11 -6.35
CA LEU A 137 1.34 1.49 -7.57
C LEU A 137 1.37 2.51 -8.71
N LEU A 138 2.14 2.23 -9.74
CA LEU A 138 2.30 3.05 -10.95
C LEU A 138 1.59 2.41 -12.13
N PHE A 139 1.02 3.24 -13.00
CA PHE A 139 0.37 2.79 -14.23
C PHE A 139 0.95 3.55 -15.43
N CYS A 140 1.40 2.83 -16.45
CA CYS A 140 1.91 3.41 -17.69
C CYS A 140 1.69 2.48 -18.88
N LYS A 141 2.09 2.91 -20.08
CA LYS A 141 2.14 2.03 -21.24
C LYS A 141 3.29 1.02 -21.08
N ALA A 142 3.07 -0.19 -21.61
CA ALA A 142 4.09 -1.24 -21.59
C ALA A 142 5.04 -1.06 -22.81
N ASN A 143 5.82 0.04 -22.79
CA ASN A 143 6.88 0.29 -23.77
C ASN A 143 8.18 0.64 -23.05
N GLN A 144 9.30 0.43 -23.73
CA GLN A 144 10.63 0.61 -23.14
C GLN A 144 10.92 2.08 -22.80
N GLU A 145 10.40 3.02 -23.59
CA GLU A 145 10.62 4.46 -23.39
C GLU A 145 10.02 4.95 -22.08
N GLU A 146 8.74 4.65 -21.83
CA GLU A 146 8.07 5.07 -20.59
C GLU A 146 8.65 4.36 -19.35
N VAL A 147 9.03 3.09 -19.50
CA VAL A 147 9.67 2.33 -18.42
C VAL A 147 11.04 2.92 -18.06
N GLN A 148 11.81 3.35 -19.04
CA GLN A 148 13.09 4.04 -18.79
C GLN A 148 12.88 5.39 -18.08
N VAL A 149 11.84 6.15 -18.45
CA VAL A 149 11.49 7.39 -17.75
C VAL A 149 11.13 7.11 -16.29
N ILE A 150 10.31 6.07 -16.03
CA ILE A 150 9.96 5.67 -14.66
C ILE A 150 11.23 5.27 -13.88
N SER A 151 12.10 4.45 -14.47
CA SER A 151 13.35 4.03 -13.83
C SER A 151 14.21 5.24 -13.44
N ASN A 152 14.34 6.21 -14.33
CA ASN A 152 15.09 7.45 -14.06
C ASN A 152 14.44 8.30 -12.95
N VAL A 153 13.11 8.42 -12.95
CA VAL A 153 12.37 9.13 -11.88
C VAL A 153 12.59 8.44 -10.53
N LEU A 154 12.48 7.11 -10.49
CA LEU A 154 12.71 6.33 -9.28
C LEU A 154 14.14 6.49 -8.75
N GLN A 155 15.13 6.43 -9.63
CA GLN A 155 16.54 6.62 -9.25
C GLN A 155 16.80 8.03 -8.74
N THR A 156 16.30 9.05 -9.41
CA THR A 156 16.44 10.45 -8.99
C THR A 156 15.78 10.68 -7.63
N TYR A 157 14.55 10.18 -7.45
CA TYR A 157 13.85 10.27 -6.18
C TYR A 157 14.58 9.53 -5.06
N ALA A 158 15.03 8.30 -5.30
CA ALA A 158 15.77 7.51 -4.32
C ALA A 158 17.07 8.23 -3.88
N THR A 159 17.80 8.82 -4.82
CA THR A 159 19.03 9.56 -4.53
C THR A 159 18.75 10.83 -3.71
N ALA A 160 17.71 11.59 -4.06
CA ALA A 160 17.37 12.84 -3.38
C ALA A 160 16.75 12.62 -2.00
N SER A 161 15.90 11.61 -1.87
CA SER A 161 15.10 11.33 -0.66
C SER A 161 15.74 10.27 0.26
N ASN A 162 16.81 9.61 -0.16
CA ASN A 162 17.40 8.46 0.54
C ASN A 162 16.43 7.29 0.77
N GLN A 163 15.32 7.24 0.00
CA GLN A 163 14.39 6.13 0.03
C GLN A 163 14.95 4.93 -0.73
N CYS A 164 14.70 3.73 -0.25
CA CYS A 164 15.18 2.51 -0.93
C CYS A 164 14.00 1.68 -1.41
N ILE A 165 13.97 1.44 -2.71
CA ILE A 165 12.99 0.54 -3.32
C ILE A 165 13.44 -0.91 -3.11
N ASN A 166 12.53 -1.73 -2.63
CA ASN A 166 12.75 -3.16 -2.47
C ASN A 166 12.32 -3.92 -3.74
N PHE A 167 13.21 -4.03 -4.70
CA PHE A 167 12.92 -4.71 -5.97
C PHE A 167 12.51 -6.19 -5.79
N LYS A 168 12.99 -6.87 -4.73
CA LYS A 168 12.60 -8.26 -4.43
C LYS A 168 11.12 -8.41 -4.03
N LYS A 169 10.56 -7.38 -3.39
CA LYS A 169 9.13 -7.32 -3.02
C LYS A 169 8.29 -6.58 -4.05
N SER A 170 8.93 -5.88 -4.98
CA SER A 170 8.28 -5.18 -6.08
C SER A 170 7.88 -6.16 -7.18
N SER A 171 6.86 -5.82 -7.95
CA SER A 171 6.34 -6.69 -9.01
C SER A 171 5.65 -5.89 -10.11
N VAL A 172 5.64 -6.44 -11.31
CA VAL A 172 4.98 -5.87 -12.48
C VAL A 172 3.85 -6.78 -12.98
N PHE A 173 2.76 -6.18 -13.38
CA PHE A 173 1.63 -6.81 -14.02
C PHE A 173 1.44 -6.21 -15.42
N PHE A 174 1.26 -7.06 -16.42
CA PHE A 174 1.07 -6.64 -17.80
C PHE A 174 -0.36 -6.87 -18.26
N SER A 175 -0.85 -6.00 -19.15
CA SER A 175 -2.08 -6.28 -19.90
C SER A 175 -1.88 -7.48 -20.83
N SER A 176 -2.96 -8.23 -21.11
CA SER A 176 -2.94 -9.47 -21.91
C SER A 176 -2.39 -9.29 -23.32
N ASN A 177 -2.47 -8.07 -23.86
CA ASN A 177 -1.98 -7.72 -25.19
C ASN A 177 -0.49 -7.30 -25.25
N THR A 178 0.26 -7.44 -24.14
CA THR A 178 1.70 -7.17 -24.12
C THR A 178 2.46 -8.38 -24.62
N THR A 179 3.35 -8.20 -25.60
CA THR A 179 4.17 -9.27 -26.18
C THR A 179 5.18 -9.81 -25.19
N MET A 180 5.54 -11.09 -25.31
CA MET A 180 6.53 -11.72 -24.41
C MET A 180 7.89 -11.01 -24.46
N GLU A 181 8.34 -10.62 -25.65
CA GLU A 181 9.59 -9.89 -25.82
C GLU A 181 9.60 -8.55 -25.05
N SER A 182 8.50 -7.78 -25.15
CA SER A 182 8.37 -6.53 -24.37
C SER A 182 8.34 -6.78 -22.86
N ARG A 183 7.70 -7.86 -22.41
CA ARG A 183 7.67 -8.21 -20.98
C ARG A 183 9.06 -8.50 -20.43
N GLU A 184 9.84 -9.33 -21.15
CA GLU A 184 11.20 -9.67 -20.71
C GLU A 184 12.11 -8.42 -20.63
N ARG A 185 12.13 -7.59 -21.67
CA ARG A 185 12.90 -6.35 -21.68
C ARG A 185 12.53 -5.41 -20.54
N ILE A 186 11.23 -5.26 -20.24
CA ILE A 186 10.74 -4.41 -19.18
C ILE A 186 11.13 -4.97 -17.80
N LYS A 187 11.02 -6.29 -17.60
CA LYS A 187 11.46 -6.95 -16.35
C LYS A 187 12.95 -6.76 -16.11
N GLU A 188 13.76 -6.91 -17.12
CA GLU A 188 15.21 -6.67 -17.06
C GLU A 188 15.53 -5.21 -16.69
N THR A 189 14.86 -4.24 -17.32
CA THR A 189 15.06 -2.81 -17.06
C THR A 189 14.67 -2.41 -15.64
N LEU A 190 13.58 -2.96 -15.11
CA LEU A 190 13.06 -2.62 -13.79
C LEU A 190 13.63 -3.50 -12.66
N GLY A 191 14.19 -4.64 -12.97
CA GLY A 191 14.69 -5.60 -11.98
C GLY A 191 13.60 -6.20 -11.09
N VAL A 192 12.37 -6.35 -11.61
CA VAL A 192 11.21 -6.82 -10.85
C VAL A 192 10.62 -8.09 -11.44
N ARG A 193 9.97 -8.90 -10.60
CA ARG A 193 9.27 -10.11 -11.04
C ARG A 193 7.92 -9.79 -11.66
N GLU A 194 7.53 -10.55 -12.67
CA GLU A 194 6.16 -10.54 -13.19
C GLU A 194 5.23 -11.30 -12.28
N VAL A 195 4.00 -10.81 -12.13
CA VAL A 195 2.91 -11.48 -11.42
C VAL A 195 1.68 -11.54 -12.32
N GLU A 196 1.02 -12.68 -12.35
CA GLU A 196 -0.24 -12.83 -13.08
C GLU A 196 -1.42 -12.15 -12.37
N ARG A 197 -1.32 -12.01 -11.05
CA ARG A 197 -2.30 -11.34 -10.19
C ARG A 197 -1.59 -10.67 -9.02
N PHE A 198 -2.12 -9.54 -8.57
CA PHE A 198 -1.68 -8.93 -7.30
C PHE A 198 -2.40 -9.62 -6.13
N ASP A 199 -1.99 -10.84 -5.79
CA ASP A 199 -2.70 -11.74 -4.87
C ASP A 199 -2.89 -11.19 -3.45
N SER A 200 -2.04 -10.33 -2.96
CA SER A 200 -2.14 -9.81 -1.59
C SER A 200 -3.08 -8.60 -1.42
N TYR A 201 -3.42 -7.88 -2.52
CA TYR A 201 -4.28 -6.70 -2.49
C TYR A 201 -5.54 -6.83 -3.35
N LEU A 202 -5.57 -7.78 -4.29
CA LEU A 202 -6.54 -7.88 -5.36
C LEU A 202 -7.27 -9.22 -5.45
N THR A 203 -6.99 -10.17 -4.57
CA THR A 203 -7.74 -11.44 -4.45
C THR A 203 -9.24 -11.25 -4.17
N LEU A 204 -9.68 -10.01 -4.07
CA LEU A 204 -11.03 -9.69 -3.63
C LEU A 204 -12.11 -9.78 -4.72
N PHE A 205 -11.77 -9.98 -6.03
CA PHE A 205 -12.78 -9.88 -7.10
C PHE A 205 -12.58 -10.80 -8.33
N GLY A 206 -12.64 -12.11 -8.11
CA GLY A 206 -12.90 -13.08 -9.18
C GLY A 206 -14.38 -13.51 -9.19
N GLN A 207 -14.82 -14.27 -10.20
CA GLN A 207 -16.18 -14.83 -10.28
C GLN A 207 -16.58 -15.69 -9.05
N ALA A 208 -15.63 -16.12 -8.23
CA ALA A 208 -15.84 -16.85 -6.98
C ALA A 208 -15.66 -15.92 -5.77
N LYS A 209 -16.57 -14.94 -5.57
CA LYS A 209 -16.56 -14.03 -4.41
C LYS A 209 -16.37 -14.75 -3.06
N TYR A 210 -16.92 -15.96 -2.91
CA TYR A 210 -16.76 -16.74 -1.70
C TYR A 210 -15.31 -17.17 -1.45
N GLN A 211 -14.61 -17.71 -2.47
CA GLN A 211 -13.22 -18.14 -2.34
C GLN A 211 -12.29 -16.97 -2.08
N THR A 212 -12.58 -15.84 -2.69
CA THR A 212 -11.83 -14.60 -2.53
C THR A 212 -11.82 -14.09 -1.09
N PHE A 213 -12.95 -14.22 -0.38
CA PHE A 213 -13.08 -13.78 1.01
C PHE A 213 -12.89 -14.91 2.04
N SER A 214 -12.56 -16.13 1.62
CA SER A 214 -12.36 -17.28 2.52
C SER A 214 -11.27 -17.05 3.57
N PHE A 215 -10.28 -16.20 3.28
CA PHE A 215 -9.25 -15.82 4.25
C PHE A 215 -9.82 -15.17 5.53
N LEU A 216 -11.02 -14.53 5.45
CA LEU A 216 -11.71 -14.01 6.63
C LEU A 216 -12.13 -15.15 7.55
N LYS A 217 -12.64 -16.26 6.97
CA LYS A 217 -13.01 -17.46 7.70
C LYS A 217 -11.80 -18.06 8.42
N ASP A 218 -10.65 -18.16 7.73
CA ASP A 218 -9.41 -18.67 8.32
C ASP A 218 -8.89 -17.78 9.45
N ARG A 219 -8.99 -16.47 9.30
CA ARG A 219 -8.62 -15.52 10.37
C ARG A 219 -9.52 -15.64 11.59
N VAL A 220 -10.84 -15.70 11.39
CA VAL A 220 -11.81 -15.90 12.46
C VAL A 220 -11.56 -17.23 13.15
N TRP A 221 -11.38 -18.32 12.38
CA TRP A 221 -11.08 -19.65 12.92
C TRP A 221 -9.83 -19.67 13.78
N LYS A 222 -8.72 -19.10 13.31
CA LYS A 222 -7.47 -19.02 14.08
C LYS A 222 -7.65 -18.27 15.41
N LYS A 223 -8.48 -17.23 15.44
CA LYS A 223 -8.77 -16.49 16.68
C LYS A 223 -9.59 -17.35 17.65
N ILE A 224 -10.64 -17.98 17.17
CA ILE A 224 -11.48 -18.91 17.97
C ILE A 224 -10.63 -20.03 18.55
N GLN A 225 -9.77 -20.66 17.75
CA GLN A 225 -8.88 -21.72 18.23
C GLN A 225 -7.91 -21.24 19.32
N GLY A 226 -7.42 -20.01 19.25
CA GLY A 226 -6.58 -19.42 20.30
C GLY A 226 -7.30 -19.17 21.62
N TRP A 227 -8.64 -19.15 21.63
CA TRP A 227 -9.46 -18.96 22.82
C TRP A 227 -10.05 -20.26 23.37
N ARG A 228 -10.11 -21.30 22.54
CA ARG A 228 -10.53 -22.65 22.98
C ARG A 228 -9.59 -23.16 24.07
N GLY A 229 -10.18 -23.75 25.08
CA GLY A 229 -9.43 -24.28 26.22
C GLY A 229 -9.12 -23.24 27.32
N GLN A 230 -9.51 -21.98 27.15
CA GLN A 230 -9.53 -21.02 28.25
C GLN A 230 -10.87 -21.10 28.98
N LEU A 231 -10.82 -21.09 30.31
CA LEU A 231 -12.04 -21.00 31.14
C LEU A 231 -12.63 -19.59 31.02
N LEU A 232 -13.44 -19.38 29.96
CA LEU A 232 -14.07 -18.09 29.68
C LEU A 232 -15.51 -18.10 30.22
N SER A 233 -15.89 -17.01 30.90
CA SER A 233 -17.31 -16.77 31.20
C SER A 233 -18.07 -16.38 29.96
N HIS A 234 -19.38 -16.62 29.91
CA HIS A 234 -20.24 -16.19 28.79
C HIS A 234 -20.09 -14.69 28.47
N ALA A 235 -19.97 -13.83 29.48
CA ALA A 235 -19.74 -12.41 29.28
C ALA A 235 -18.40 -12.10 28.53
N ARG A 236 -17.35 -12.86 28.84
CA ARG A 236 -16.07 -12.75 28.10
C ARG A 236 -16.16 -13.26 26.67
N MET A 237 -16.86 -14.38 26.46
CA MET A 237 -17.12 -14.90 25.10
C MET A 237 -17.89 -13.89 24.26
N GLU A 238 -18.93 -13.25 24.82
CA GLU A 238 -19.69 -12.22 24.14
C GLU A 238 -18.82 -11.04 23.68
N ILE A 239 -17.97 -10.51 24.58
CA ILE A 239 -17.06 -9.41 24.24
C ILE A 239 -16.09 -9.85 23.13
N LEU A 240 -15.54 -11.05 23.20
CA LEU A 240 -14.61 -11.56 22.18
C LEU A 240 -15.29 -11.74 20.82
N ILE A 241 -16.51 -12.30 20.78
CA ILE A 241 -17.28 -12.45 19.55
C ILE A 241 -17.59 -11.08 18.95
N LYS A 242 -18.11 -10.13 19.73
CA LYS A 242 -18.43 -8.78 19.27
C LYS A 242 -17.19 -8.04 18.75
N ALA A 243 -16.08 -8.10 19.48
CA ALA A 243 -14.83 -7.49 19.06
C ALA A 243 -14.29 -8.11 17.76
N MET A 244 -14.47 -9.41 17.57
CA MET A 244 -14.03 -10.13 16.37
C MET A 244 -14.95 -9.90 15.18
N GLU A 245 -16.27 -9.97 15.36
CA GLU A 245 -17.24 -9.68 14.29
C GLU A 245 -17.09 -8.25 13.78
N GLN A 246 -16.77 -7.31 14.64
CA GLN A 246 -16.58 -5.93 14.25
C GLN A 246 -15.19 -5.67 13.63
N SER A 247 -14.12 -6.28 14.12
CA SER A 247 -12.76 -5.90 13.72
C SER A 247 -12.24 -6.62 12.45
N ILE A 248 -12.54 -7.91 12.27
CA ILE A 248 -11.97 -8.69 11.15
C ILE A 248 -12.68 -8.39 9.81
N PRO A 249 -14.02 -8.44 9.71
CA PRO A 249 -14.70 -8.16 8.46
C PRO A 249 -14.98 -6.68 8.22
N THR A 250 -14.98 -5.81 9.23
CA THR A 250 -15.40 -4.40 9.12
C THR A 250 -14.63 -3.64 8.05
N TYR A 251 -13.31 -3.80 7.99
CA TYR A 251 -12.52 -3.15 6.94
C TYR A 251 -12.95 -3.61 5.54
N THR A 252 -13.20 -4.90 5.38
CA THR A 252 -13.64 -5.49 4.11
C THR A 252 -15.08 -5.10 3.79
N MET A 253 -15.97 -5.11 4.79
CA MET A 253 -17.40 -4.74 4.65
C MET A 253 -17.58 -3.24 4.37
N GLY A 254 -16.70 -2.39 4.86
CA GLY A 254 -16.71 -0.95 4.56
C GLY A 254 -16.46 -0.64 3.08
N VAL A 255 -15.91 -1.58 2.33
CA VAL A 255 -15.57 -1.43 0.91
C VAL A 255 -16.38 -2.38 0.02
N PHE A 256 -16.76 -3.55 0.54
CA PHE A 256 -17.35 -4.64 -0.25
C PHE A 256 -18.53 -5.31 0.43
N GLN A 257 -19.53 -5.66 -0.36
CA GLN A 257 -20.61 -6.52 0.08
C GLN A 257 -20.12 -7.98 0.11
N LEU A 258 -20.00 -8.56 1.31
CA LEU A 258 -19.63 -9.96 1.48
C LEU A 258 -20.72 -10.89 0.94
N PRO A 259 -20.35 -12.07 0.40
CA PRO A 259 -21.32 -13.09 0.01
C PRO A 259 -22.10 -13.58 1.23
N MET A 260 -23.44 -13.69 1.10
CA MET A 260 -24.33 -14.17 2.18
C MET A 260 -23.86 -15.50 2.78
N LYS A 261 -23.49 -16.47 1.93
CA LYS A 261 -22.96 -17.77 2.38
C LYS A 261 -21.74 -17.65 3.28
N LEU A 262 -20.85 -16.66 3.04
CA LEU A 262 -19.70 -16.43 3.90
C LEU A 262 -20.12 -15.83 5.24
N CYS A 263 -21.08 -14.91 5.24
CA CYS A 263 -21.64 -14.34 6.48
C CYS A 263 -22.29 -15.45 7.33
N ASP A 264 -23.05 -16.34 6.69
CA ASP A 264 -23.66 -17.49 7.37
C ASP A 264 -22.60 -18.43 7.97
N ASP A 265 -21.54 -18.73 7.23
CA ASP A 265 -20.43 -19.55 7.74
C ASP A 265 -19.74 -18.90 8.95
N LEU A 266 -19.50 -17.59 8.93
CA LEU A 266 -18.92 -16.85 10.05
C LEU A 266 -19.85 -16.88 11.27
N ASN A 267 -21.16 -16.65 11.08
CA ASN A 267 -22.15 -16.72 12.13
C ASN A 267 -22.22 -18.13 12.77
N VAL A 268 -22.18 -19.19 11.96
CA VAL A 268 -22.13 -20.59 12.44
C VAL A 268 -20.88 -20.85 13.28
N MET A 269 -19.74 -20.30 12.88
CA MET A 269 -18.48 -20.46 13.65
C MET A 269 -18.55 -19.73 15.00
N CYS A 270 -19.10 -18.53 15.05
CA CYS A 270 -19.30 -17.76 16.28
C CYS A 270 -20.33 -18.45 17.20
N ALA A 271 -21.44 -18.94 16.64
CA ALA A 271 -22.46 -19.69 17.39
C ALA A 271 -21.88 -20.96 18.02
N ARG A 272 -21.09 -21.73 17.29
CA ARG A 272 -20.42 -22.93 17.84
C ARG A 272 -19.50 -22.59 19.01
N PHE A 273 -18.72 -21.53 18.90
CA PHE A 273 -17.84 -21.08 19.99
C PHE A 273 -18.65 -20.61 21.22
N TRP A 274 -19.82 -20.03 21.01
CA TRP A 274 -20.71 -19.58 22.10
C TRP A 274 -21.33 -20.74 22.90
N TRP A 275 -21.67 -21.85 22.22
CA TRP A 275 -22.36 -22.99 22.82
C TRP A 275 -21.40 -24.12 23.28
N GLU A 276 -20.12 -24.04 23.00
CA GLU A 276 -19.08 -24.93 23.58
C GLU A 276 -18.65 -24.46 24.98
#